data_188516cf562bc399a16dbd7c2f60862b
#
_entry.id   188516cf562bc399a16dbd7c2f60862b
#
_cell.length_a   1.000
_cell.length_b   1.000
_cell.length_c   1.000
_cell.angle_alpha   90.00
_cell.angle_beta   90.00
_cell.angle_gamma   90.00
#
_symmetry.space_group_name_H-M   'P 1'
#
loop_
_entity.id
_entity.type
_entity.pdbx_description
1 polymer ?
#
loop_
_entity_poly.entity_id
_entity_poly.type
_entity_poly.pdbx_seq_one_letter_code
_entity_poly.pdbx_strand_id
1 'polypeptide(L)'
;GFSCFDGTDGIISLRNPSANADKTIKFTFDRTMGVAEGAGTLNYYLEHSYLLSDKSAQTGTLKYGQEYTVNLKPNEVRILRVSAEKDTTAPKIDRIMTDGAKELTVKFDEKVSGNLFKVENAKVSSIKKSADDTTYHIVLAEAPANEATVKVIPQDIKDMSGNKATEAASVVY
;
A
#
# COMPACT_ATOMS: atom_id res chain seq x y z
N GLY A 1 -11.11 -13.07 13.17
CA GLY A 1 -10.62 -11.69 13.01
C GLY A 1 -10.47 -10.99 14.34
N PHE A 2 -9.89 -9.82 14.30
CA PHE A 2 -9.85 -8.91 15.44
C PHE A 2 -9.94 -7.46 14.91
N SER A 3 -10.27 -6.53 15.80
CA SER A 3 -10.24 -5.10 15.54
C SER A 3 -9.53 -4.39 16.70
N CYS A 4 -8.91 -3.25 16.36
CA CYS A 4 -8.26 -2.38 17.32
C CYS A 4 -8.50 -0.94 16.87
N PHE A 5 -9.08 -0.14 17.74
CA PHE A 5 -9.43 1.25 17.47
C PHE A 5 -8.93 2.17 18.60
N ASP A 6 -8.49 3.36 18.19
CA ASP A 6 -8.25 4.52 19.06
C ASP A 6 -9.22 5.63 18.62
N GLY A 7 -10.39 5.67 19.26
CA GLY A 7 -11.46 6.56 18.86
C GLY A 7 -12.09 6.18 17.51
N THR A 8 -11.73 6.90 16.46
CA THR A 8 -12.24 6.73 15.09
C THR A 8 -11.21 6.13 14.13
N ASP A 9 -9.97 6.01 14.56
CA ASP A 9 -8.88 5.41 13.78
C ASP A 9 -8.58 4.00 14.27
N GLY A 10 -8.36 3.07 13.34
CA GLY A 10 -8.08 1.72 13.72
C GLY A 10 -7.90 0.75 12.56
N ILE A 11 -7.78 -0.51 12.90
CA ILE A 11 -7.65 -1.60 11.95
C ILE A 11 -8.68 -2.69 12.21
N ILE A 12 -9.12 -3.32 11.13
CA ILE A 12 -9.92 -4.55 11.15
C ILE A 12 -9.14 -5.63 10.42
N SER A 13 -8.84 -6.73 11.13
CA SER A 13 -8.20 -7.91 10.56
C SER A 13 -9.21 -9.03 10.41
N LEU A 14 -9.41 -9.49 9.19
CA LEU A 14 -10.30 -10.59 8.83
C LEU A 14 -9.46 -11.76 8.32
N ARG A 15 -9.81 -12.99 8.72
CA ARG A 15 -9.09 -14.20 8.30
C ARG A 15 -10.05 -15.33 8.02
N ASN A 16 -9.83 -16.02 6.89
CA ASN A 16 -10.39 -17.34 6.65
C ASN A 16 -9.32 -18.41 6.91
N PRO A 17 -9.42 -19.18 8.00
CA PRO A 17 -8.45 -20.23 8.30
C PRO A 17 -8.69 -21.52 7.50
N SER A 18 -9.81 -21.65 6.75
CA SER A 18 -10.08 -22.80 5.91
C SER A 18 -9.12 -22.84 4.73
N ALA A 19 -8.51 -23.97 4.47
CA ALA A 19 -7.66 -24.18 3.32
C ALA A 19 -8.45 -24.46 2.02
N ASN A 20 -9.73 -24.88 2.14
CA ASN A 20 -10.45 -25.49 1.02
C ASN A 20 -11.81 -24.83 0.70
N ALA A 21 -12.26 -23.90 1.53
CA ALA A 21 -13.58 -23.31 1.36
C ALA A 21 -13.56 -21.79 1.59
N ASP A 22 -14.35 -21.08 0.79
CA ASP A 22 -14.66 -19.67 1.03
C ASP A 22 -15.40 -19.52 2.37
N LYS A 23 -15.23 -18.38 3.02
CA LYS A 23 -15.90 -18.06 4.28
C LYS A 23 -16.54 -16.70 4.22
N THR A 24 -17.83 -16.67 4.55
CA THR A 24 -18.56 -15.42 4.76
C THR A 24 -18.42 -15.00 6.22
N ILE A 25 -17.91 -13.80 6.46
CA ILE A 25 -17.82 -13.17 7.77
C ILE A 25 -18.82 -12.04 7.83
N LYS A 26 -19.59 -12.00 8.90
CA LYS A 26 -20.48 -10.88 9.24
C LYS A 26 -19.97 -10.20 10.49
N PHE A 27 -20.01 -8.88 10.50
CA PHE A 27 -19.71 -8.07 11.68
C PHE A 27 -20.53 -6.79 11.69
N THR A 28 -20.86 -6.30 12.85
CA THR A 28 -21.46 -4.97 13.02
C THR A 28 -20.35 -3.98 13.35
N PHE A 29 -20.32 -2.87 12.63
CA PHE A 29 -19.31 -1.81 12.85
C PHE A 29 -19.77 -0.92 13.98
N ASP A 30 -19.47 -1.31 15.21
CA ASP A 30 -19.95 -0.63 16.41
C ASP A 30 -18.96 -0.72 17.59
N ARG A 31 -19.44 -0.41 18.76
CA ARG A 31 -18.68 -0.45 20.01
C ARG A 31 -18.08 -1.84 20.32
N THR A 32 -18.68 -2.93 19.86
CA THR A 32 -18.12 -4.28 20.09
C THR A 32 -16.79 -4.48 19.38
N MET A 33 -16.54 -3.70 18.33
CA MET A 33 -15.26 -3.66 17.63
C MET A 33 -14.27 -2.64 18.22
N GLY A 34 -14.65 -1.89 19.23
CA GLY A 34 -13.84 -0.83 19.84
C GLY A 34 -14.05 0.56 19.20
N VAL A 35 -15.00 0.69 18.27
CA VAL A 35 -15.31 1.97 17.62
C VAL A 35 -16.05 2.88 18.60
N ALA A 36 -15.69 4.16 18.63
CA ALA A 36 -16.35 5.14 19.49
C ALA A 36 -17.84 5.28 19.14
N GLU A 37 -18.68 5.36 20.16
CA GLU A 37 -20.10 5.66 19.97
C GLU A 37 -20.27 7.03 19.28
N GLY A 38 -21.10 7.08 18.25
CA GLY A 38 -21.29 8.32 17.49
C GLY A 38 -20.23 8.61 16.42
N ALA A 39 -19.31 7.68 16.15
CA ALA A 39 -18.30 7.82 15.08
C ALA A 39 -18.88 8.11 13.68
N GLY A 40 -20.20 7.84 13.47
CA GLY A 40 -20.86 8.14 12.20
C GLY A 40 -20.39 7.22 11.06
N THR A 41 -19.96 7.82 9.96
CA THR A 41 -19.43 7.09 8.79
C THR A 41 -17.93 7.33 8.68
N LEU A 42 -17.15 6.25 8.68
CA LEU A 42 -15.71 6.28 8.56
C LEU A 42 -15.25 5.70 7.23
N ASN A 43 -14.14 6.17 6.71
CA ASN A 43 -13.50 5.60 5.53
C ASN A 43 -12.71 4.34 5.91
N TYR A 44 -12.65 3.36 5.02
CA TYR A 44 -11.73 2.24 5.16
C TYR A 44 -10.90 2.03 3.89
N TYR A 45 -9.70 1.52 4.09
CA TYR A 45 -8.68 1.29 3.07
C TYR A 45 -8.16 -0.14 3.20
N LEU A 46 -7.97 -0.83 2.07
CA LEU A 46 -7.28 -2.11 2.07
C LEU A 46 -5.79 -1.88 2.30
N GLU A 47 -5.32 -2.10 3.51
CA GLU A 47 -3.90 -1.94 3.86
C GLU A 47 -3.09 -3.17 3.48
N HIS A 48 -3.65 -4.37 3.68
CA HIS A 48 -3.00 -5.62 3.34
C HIS A 48 -4.00 -6.67 2.94
N SER A 49 -3.67 -7.44 1.90
CA SER A 49 -4.42 -8.64 1.53
C SER A 49 -3.44 -9.75 1.16
N TYR A 50 -3.51 -10.86 1.86
CA TYR A 50 -2.81 -12.09 1.51
C TYR A 50 -3.72 -12.94 0.61
N LEU A 51 -3.19 -13.44 -0.50
CA LEU A 51 -3.85 -14.20 -1.56
C LEU A 51 -4.69 -13.41 -2.58
N LEU A 52 -4.92 -12.12 -2.42
CA LEU A 52 -5.47 -11.33 -3.51
C LEU A 52 -4.31 -10.83 -4.37
N SER A 53 -4.31 -11.22 -5.63
CA SER A 53 -3.36 -10.70 -6.63
C SER A 53 -3.63 -9.24 -6.97
N ASP A 54 -4.87 -8.80 -6.79
CA ASP A 54 -5.30 -7.43 -7.02
C ASP A 54 -5.08 -6.62 -5.75
N LYS A 55 -3.97 -5.90 -5.72
CA LYS A 55 -3.60 -4.96 -4.64
C LYS A 55 -4.23 -3.58 -4.85
N SER A 56 -5.27 -3.47 -5.65
CA SER A 56 -6.01 -2.22 -5.76
C SER A 56 -6.57 -1.86 -4.38
N ALA A 57 -6.31 -0.65 -3.93
CA ALA A 57 -6.86 -0.11 -2.70
C ALA A 57 -8.40 -0.11 -2.82
N GLN A 58 -9.04 -1.13 -2.26
CA GLN A 58 -10.50 -1.11 -2.10
C GLN A 58 -10.80 -0.05 -1.04
N THR A 59 -11.34 1.06 -1.48
CA THR A 59 -11.83 2.11 -0.60
C THR A 59 -13.32 2.01 -0.47
N GLY A 60 -13.83 2.25 0.71
CA GLY A 60 -15.25 2.27 0.99
C GLY A 60 -15.52 2.98 2.30
N THR A 61 -16.76 2.89 2.75
CA THR A 61 -17.18 3.49 4.02
C THR A 61 -17.83 2.46 4.93
N LEU A 62 -17.59 2.60 6.23
CA LEU A 62 -18.25 1.85 7.30
C LEU A 62 -19.08 2.83 8.13
N LYS A 63 -20.36 2.53 8.31
CA LYS A 63 -21.27 3.35 9.09
C LYS A 63 -21.50 2.71 10.46
N TYR A 64 -21.37 3.48 11.51
CA TYR A 64 -21.62 3.02 12.88
C TYR A 64 -23.03 2.39 13.02
N GLY A 65 -23.09 1.22 13.63
CA GLY A 65 -24.31 0.43 13.83
C GLY A 65 -24.76 -0.41 12.64
N GLN A 66 -24.03 -0.38 11.50
CA GLN A 66 -24.38 -1.17 10.32
C GLN A 66 -23.67 -2.53 10.30
N GLU A 67 -24.41 -3.59 9.91
CA GLU A 67 -23.85 -4.92 9.64
C GLU A 67 -23.19 -4.94 8.25
N TYR A 68 -22.02 -5.56 8.19
CA TYR A 68 -21.25 -5.82 6.97
C TYR A 68 -21.02 -7.29 6.77
N THR A 69 -21.01 -7.69 5.50
CA THR A 69 -20.74 -9.07 5.08
C THR A 69 -19.52 -9.06 4.17
N VAL A 70 -18.52 -9.86 4.50
CA VAL A 70 -17.28 -9.99 3.73
C VAL A 70 -17.05 -11.45 3.40
N ASN A 71 -16.81 -11.74 2.12
CA ASN A 71 -16.43 -13.07 1.64
C ASN A 71 -14.91 -13.15 1.51
N LEU A 72 -14.31 -14.13 2.14
CA LEU A 72 -12.88 -14.41 2.11
C LEU A 72 -12.61 -15.74 1.43
N LYS A 73 -11.62 -15.77 0.57
CA LYS A 73 -11.10 -16.99 -0.07
C LYS A 73 -10.39 -17.89 0.95
N PRO A 74 -10.13 -19.17 0.63
CA PRO A 74 -9.34 -20.05 1.50
C PRO A 74 -8.01 -19.41 1.87
N ASN A 75 -7.63 -19.50 3.15
CA ASN A 75 -6.41 -18.91 3.72
C ASN A 75 -6.28 -17.38 3.59
N GLU A 76 -7.29 -16.67 3.07
CA GLU A 76 -7.20 -15.21 2.91
C GLU A 76 -7.12 -14.51 4.27
N VAL A 77 -6.19 -13.55 4.33
CA VAL A 77 -6.10 -12.55 5.40
C VAL A 77 -6.28 -11.18 4.76
N ARG A 78 -7.18 -10.38 5.32
CA ARG A 78 -7.47 -9.02 4.86
C ARG A 78 -7.38 -8.07 6.04
N ILE A 79 -6.55 -7.02 5.88
CA ILE A 79 -6.40 -5.96 6.88
C ILE A 79 -6.94 -4.67 6.27
N LEU A 80 -7.90 -4.09 6.96
CA LEU A 80 -8.51 -2.81 6.60
C LEU A 80 -8.05 -1.76 7.62
N ARG A 81 -7.51 -0.65 7.14
CA ARG A 81 -7.33 0.55 7.94
C ARG A 81 -8.63 1.35 7.89
N VAL A 82 -9.08 1.82 9.02
CA VAL A 82 -10.30 2.64 9.17
C VAL A 82 -9.90 3.99 9.75
N SER A 83 -10.38 5.10 9.17
CA SER A 83 -10.07 6.44 9.63
C SER A 83 -11.23 7.39 9.37
N ALA A 84 -11.39 8.40 10.22
CA ALA A 84 -12.36 9.47 10.04
C ALA A 84 -12.03 10.35 8.84
N GLU A 85 -10.74 10.51 8.52
CA GLU A 85 -10.27 11.36 7.44
C GLU A 85 -9.72 10.49 6.29
N LYS A 86 -10.08 10.90 5.06
CA LYS A 86 -9.44 10.33 3.89
C LYS A 86 -8.01 10.85 3.83
N ASP A 87 -7.06 9.94 3.71
CA ASP A 87 -5.69 10.31 3.39
C ASP A 87 -5.64 10.98 2.01
N THR A 88 -5.12 12.18 1.97
CA THR A 88 -4.94 13.00 0.75
C THR A 88 -3.47 13.31 0.48
N THR A 89 -2.57 12.77 1.30
CA THR A 89 -1.13 12.98 1.16
C THR A 89 -0.59 12.03 0.11
N ALA A 90 0.13 12.55 -0.87
CA ALA A 90 0.78 11.71 -1.86
C ALA A 90 2.07 11.08 -1.31
N PRO A 91 2.36 9.83 -1.65
CA PRO A 91 3.61 9.18 -1.22
C PRO A 91 4.82 9.86 -1.84
N LYS A 92 5.90 9.93 -1.10
CA LYS A 92 7.16 10.55 -1.50
C LYS A 92 8.28 9.56 -1.52
N ILE A 93 9.26 9.78 -2.40
CA ILE A 93 10.52 9.07 -2.33
C ILE A 93 11.30 9.61 -1.13
N ASP A 94 11.36 8.79 -0.07
CA ASP A 94 12.13 9.08 1.14
C ASP A 94 13.63 9.03 0.86
N ARG A 95 14.04 8.03 0.07
CA ARG A 95 15.45 7.80 -0.23
C ARG A 95 15.65 7.09 -1.56
N ILE A 96 16.71 7.49 -2.25
CA ILE A 96 17.27 6.79 -3.40
C ILE A 96 18.75 6.53 -3.18
N MET A 97 19.20 5.31 -3.47
CA MET A 97 20.60 4.88 -3.27
C MET A 97 21.05 4.08 -4.49
N THR A 98 22.33 4.18 -4.80
CA THR A 98 22.99 3.24 -5.70
C THR A 98 23.37 1.97 -4.94
N ASP A 99 23.05 0.81 -5.54
CA ASP A 99 23.32 -0.49 -4.96
C ASP A 99 24.21 -1.29 -5.95
N GLY A 100 25.46 -0.88 -6.05
CA GLY A 100 26.38 -1.32 -7.09
C GLY A 100 26.32 -0.49 -8.37
N ALA A 101 27.01 -0.94 -9.41
CA ALA A 101 27.21 -0.16 -10.65
C ALA A 101 25.96 0.00 -11.51
N LYS A 102 24.96 -0.86 -11.34
CA LYS A 102 23.77 -0.91 -12.20
C LYS A 102 22.45 -0.97 -11.44
N GLU A 103 22.46 -0.84 -10.14
CA GLU A 103 21.26 -1.00 -9.34
C GLU A 103 20.95 0.26 -8.56
N LEU A 104 19.66 0.57 -8.48
CA LEU A 104 19.11 1.64 -7.68
C LEU A 104 18.10 1.05 -6.70
N THR A 105 18.19 1.43 -5.44
CA THR A 105 17.15 1.18 -4.45
C THR A 105 16.38 2.48 -4.21
N VAL A 106 15.08 2.45 -4.48
CA VAL A 106 14.15 3.56 -4.28
C VAL A 106 13.20 3.20 -3.14
N LYS A 107 13.22 3.97 -2.06
CA LYS A 107 12.36 3.76 -0.91
C LYS A 107 11.37 4.91 -0.77
N PHE A 108 10.09 4.56 -0.58
CA PHE A 108 9.01 5.50 -0.26
C PHE A 108 8.81 5.62 1.25
N ASP A 109 8.26 6.73 1.69
CA ASP A 109 7.90 7.03 3.08
C ASP A 109 6.73 6.19 3.59
N GLU A 110 5.93 5.64 2.68
CA GLU A 110 4.79 4.79 2.98
C GLU A 110 4.63 3.62 2.00
N LYS A 111 3.67 2.73 2.24
CA LYS A 111 3.36 1.63 1.33
C LYS A 111 2.73 2.15 0.04
N VAL A 112 3.23 1.66 -1.08
CA VAL A 112 2.79 2.07 -2.40
C VAL A 112 2.44 0.87 -3.29
N SER A 113 1.63 1.13 -4.30
CA SER A 113 1.28 0.21 -5.39
C SER A 113 1.78 0.73 -6.73
N GLY A 114 1.69 -0.10 -7.77
CA GLY A 114 2.22 0.23 -9.09
C GLY A 114 3.68 -0.19 -9.26
N ASN A 115 4.21 -0.03 -10.46
CA ASN A 115 5.59 -0.45 -10.79
C ASN A 115 6.19 0.35 -11.96
N LEU A 116 5.60 1.47 -12.33
CA LEU A 116 6.05 2.26 -13.49
C LEU A 116 6.85 3.47 -13.04
N PHE A 117 8.09 3.52 -13.49
CA PHE A 117 9.00 4.66 -13.30
C PHE A 117 9.56 5.10 -14.65
N LYS A 118 9.70 6.42 -14.83
CA LYS A 118 10.58 6.98 -15.84
C LYS A 118 11.93 7.24 -15.20
N VAL A 119 12.99 6.76 -15.83
CA VAL A 119 14.38 7.03 -15.40
C VAL A 119 15.04 7.88 -16.48
N GLU A 120 15.55 9.04 -16.09
CA GLU A 120 16.30 9.94 -16.96
C GLU A 120 17.80 9.69 -16.79
N ASN A 121 18.53 9.82 -17.88
CA ASN A 121 19.97 9.58 -18.02
C ASN A 121 20.43 8.12 -17.82
N ALA A 122 19.47 7.16 -17.81
CA ALA A 122 19.78 5.75 -17.79
C ALA A 122 18.62 4.93 -18.40
N LYS A 123 18.93 3.75 -18.92
CA LYS A 123 17.94 2.82 -19.47
C LYS A 123 17.65 1.73 -18.43
N VAL A 124 16.36 1.51 -18.12
CA VAL A 124 15.93 0.48 -17.19
C VAL A 124 15.91 -0.89 -17.88
N SER A 125 16.46 -1.89 -17.23
CA SER A 125 16.39 -3.30 -17.61
C SER A 125 15.23 -4.02 -16.91
N SER A 126 15.08 -3.81 -15.59
CA SER A 126 13.99 -4.39 -14.81
C SER A 126 13.67 -3.56 -13.58
N ILE A 127 12.45 -3.74 -13.07
CA ILE A 127 11.98 -3.15 -11.81
C ILE A 127 11.38 -4.27 -10.96
N LYS A 128 11.82 -4.38 -9.73
CA LYS A 128 11.29 -5.35 -8.77
C LYS A 128 10.88 -4.62 -7.49
N LYS A 129 9.65 -4.84 -7.07
CA LYS A 129 9.12 -4.35 -5.79
C LYS A 129 9.46 -5.34 -4.67
N SER A 130 9.88 -4.85 -3.53
CA SER A 130 10.11 -5.64 -2.32
C SER A 130 8.80 -6.02 -1.62
N ALA A 131 8.85 -7.03 -0.76
CA ALA A 131 7.69 -7.52 -0.03
C ALA A 131 7.17 -6.54 1.05
N ASP A 132 7.97 -5.54 1.41
CA ASP A 132 7.59 -4.48 2.36
C ASP A 132 6.61 -3.45 1.77
N ASP A 133 6.38 -3.51 0.45
CA ASP A 133 5.55 -2.58 -0.32
C ASP A 133 6.03 -1.11 -0.30
N THR A 134 7.21 -0.82 0.24
CA THR A 134 7.81 0.53 0.28
C THR A 134 9.02 0.68 -0.63
N THR A 135 9.65 -0.42 -1.01
CA THR A 135 10.96 -0.41 -1.65
C THR A 135 10.92 -1.01 -3.06
N TYR A 136 11.62 -0.37 -3.99
CA TYR A 136 11.83 -0.86 -5.35
C TYR A 136 13.32 -0.99 -5.64
N HIS A 137 13.68 -2.08 -6.34
CA HIS A 137 14.99 -2.29 -6.92
C HIS A 137 14.88 -2.11 -8.42
N ILE A 138 15.59 -1.14 -8.97
CA ILE A 138 15.62 -0.80 -10.38
C ILE A 138 16.99 -1.21 -10.93
N VAL A 139 17.00 -2.14 -11.89
CA VAL A 139 18.22 -2.57 -12.55
C VAL A 139 18.35 -1.80 -13.86
N LEU A 140 19.50 -1.17 -14.07
CA LEU A 140 19.84 -0.45 -15.28
C LEU A 140 20.47 -1.39 -16.32
N ALA A 141 20.21 -1.14 -17.60
CA ALA A 141 20.78 -1.92 -18.68
C ALA A 141 22.31 -1.79 -18.74
N GLU A 142 22.81 -0.59 -18.49
CA GLU A 142 24.23 -0.25 -18.46
C GLU A 142 24.56 0.58 -17.21
N ALA A 143 25.81 0.51 -16.76
CA ALA A 143 26.27 1.35 -15.67
C ALA A 143 26.31 2.81 -16.15
N PRO A 144 25.75 3.76 -15.40
CA PRO A 144 25.93 5.18 -15.69
C PRO A 144 27.41 5.56 -15.62
N ALA A 145 27.78 6.65 -16.30
CA ALA A 145 29.12 7.19 -16.17
C ALA A 145 29.37 7.68 -14.74
N ASN A 146 30.65 7.70 -14.35
CA ASN A 146 31.04 8.27 -13.06
C ASN A 146 30.58 9.73 -12.95
N GLU A 147 30.05 10.12 -11.79
CA GLU A 147 29.45 11.44 -11.52
C GLU A 147 28.15 11.74 -12.34
N ALA A 148 27.60 10.76 -13.05
CA ALA A 148 26.34 10.94 -13.74
C ALA A 148 25.19 11.04 -12.75
N THR A 149 24.32 12.03 -12.94
CA THR A 149 23.08 12.15 -12.18
C THR A 149 21.97 11.33 -12.87
N VAL A 150 21.45 10.34 -12.17
CA VAL A 150 20.28 9.56 -12.59
C VAL A 150 19.05 10.04 -11.84
N LYS A 151 17.99 10.40 -12.58
CA LYS A 151 16.73 10.88 -12.00
C LYS A 151 15.64 9.85 -12.17
N VAL A 152 14.95 9.54 -11.08
CA VAL A 152 13.84 8.59 -11.02
C VAL A 152 12.53 9.35 -10.80
N ILE A 153 11.55 9.12 -11.66
CA ILE A 153 10.26 9.81 -11.70
C ILE A 153 9.17 8.74 -11.61
N PRO A 154 8.37 8.69 -10.52
CA PRO A 154 7.20 7.82 -10.45
C PRO A 154 6.18 8.17 -11.55
N GLN A 155 5.63 7.17 -12.25
CA GLN A 155 4.63 7.40 -13.29
C GLN A 155 3.25 6.86 -12.91
N ASP A 156 3.21 5.69 -12.25
CA ASP A 156 1.97 5.06 -11.80
C ASP A 156 2.15 4.45 -10.41
N ILE A 157 2.83 5.19 -9.56
CA ILE A 157 2.99 4.83 -8.14
C ILE A 157 1.93 5.57 -7.34
N LYS A 158 1.21 4.83 -6.51
CA LYS A 158 0.14 5.35 -5.64
C LYS A 158 0.27 4.75 -4.25
N ASP A 159 -0.13 5.49 -3.24
CA ASP A 159 -0.36 4.94 -1.91
C ASP A 159 -1.59 4.00 -1.88
N MET A 160 -1.91 3.50 -0.69
CA MET A 160 -3.06 2.63 -0.48
C MET A 160 -4.39 3.40 -0.49
N SER A 161 -4.37 4.73 -0.43
CA SER A 161 -5.51 5.65 -0.52
C SER A 161 -5.79 6.14 -1.95
N GLY A 162 -4.88 5.82 -2.89
CA GLY A 162 -4.98 6.16 -4.31
C GLY A 162 -4.31 7.48 -4.68
N ASN A 163 -3.62 8.16 -3.76
CA ASN A 163 -2.88 9.39 -4.06
C ASN A 163 -1.62 9.04 -4.85
N LYS A 164 -1.36 9.78 -5.92
CA LYS A 164 -0.24 9.52 -6.83
C LYS A 164 1.05 10.19 -6.35
N ALA A 165 2.15 9.44 -6.37
CA ALA A 165 3.48 9.99 -6.26
C ALA A 165 3.81 10.84 -7.50
N THR A 166 4.27 12.06 -7.30
CA THR A 166 4.63 13.00 -8.38
C THR A 166 6.05 13.53 -8.25
N GLU A 167 6.63 13.47 -7.05
CA GLU A 167 7.96 14.00 -6.80
C GLU A 167 9.04 13.03 -7.31
N ALA A 168 9.98 13.58 -8.05
CA ALA A 168 11.15 12.84 -8.54
C ALA A 168 12.30 12.91 -7.53
N ALA A 169 13.16 11.89 -7.54
CA ALA A 169 14.41 11.89 -6.80
C ALA A 169 15.60 11.63 -7.73
N SER A 170 16.78 12.06 -7.32
CA SER A 170 18.02 11.89 -8.08
C SER A 170 19.12 11.34 -7.23
N VAL A 171 20.03 10.60 -7.85
CA VAL A 171 21.25 10.09 -7.25
C VAL A 171 22.42 10.30 -8.21
N VAL A 172 23.60 10.51 -7.66
CA VAL A 172 24.87 10.62 -8.41
C VAL A 172 25.61 9.30 -8.26
N TYR A 173 26.09 8.75 -9.38
CA TYR A 173 26.90 7.54 -9.46
C TYR A 173 28.38 7.81 -9.25
#